data_6f8631b63d05fc8eaca750e4e3d711c0
#
_entry.id   6f8631b63d05fc8eaca750e4e3d711c0
#
_cell.length_a   1.000
_cell.length_b   1.000
_cell.length_c   1.000
_cell.angle_alpha   90.00
_cell.angle_beta   90.00
_cell.angle_gamma   90.00
#
_symmetry.space_group_name_H-M   'P 1'
#
loop_
_entity.id
_entity.type
_entity.pdbx_description
1 polymer ?
#
loop_
_entity_poly.entity_id
_entity_poly.type
_entity_poly.pdbx_seq_one_letter_code
_entity_poly.pdbx_strand_id
1 'polypeptide(L)'
;MPSKPLRPCTKIGCSNLTRERYCEQHKHKEQQDKAERNRYYDKHKRNKEAKKFYNSTAWRKCREYVLKRDNYLCQRCLRKGIIQAADVVHHKEHLEDNPEKAFDPENLESLCNACHNEEHPEKGQKEKTEKKTRKVRVIVSKANQEKF
;
A
#
# COMPACT_ATOMS: atom_id res chain seq x y z
N MET A 1 0.18 -4.18 -26.77
CA MET A 1 0.02 -4.87 -25.48
C MET A 1 -1.31 -5.61 -25.45
N PRO A 2 -1.40 -6.84 -24.98
CA PRO A 2 -2.65 -7.55 -24.92
C PRO A 2 -3.65 -6.81 -24.02
N SER A 3 -4.86 -6.60 -24.51
CA SER A 3 -5.92 -5.93 -23.76
C SER A 3 -6.48 -6.85 -22.67
N LYS A 4 -6.84 -6.30 -21.50
CA LYS A 4 -7.45 -7.08 -20.42
C LYS A 4 -8.75 -7.72 -20.90
N PRO A 5 -9.06 -8.96 -20.48
CA PRO A 5 -10.31 -9.62 -20.84
C PRO A 5 -11.53 -8.85 -20.31
N LEU A 6 -12.64 -8.93 -21.02
CA LEU A 6 -13.93 -8.40 -20.56
C LEU A 6 -14.45 -9.22 -19.38
N ARG A 7 -15.00 -8.55 -18.38
CA ARG A 7 -15.62 -9.16 -17.19
C ARG A 7 -16.89 -8.40 -16.80
N PRO A 8 -17.83 -9.02 -16.10
CA PRO A 8 -19.01 -8.32 -15.60
C PRO A 8 -18.66 -7.17 -14.65
N CYS A 9 -19.43 -6.09 -14.72
CA CYS A 9 -19.34 -4.97 -13.79
C CYS A 9 -19.56 -5.47 -12.36
N THR A 10 -18.73 -5.00 -11.41
CA THR A 10 -18.81 -5.44 -10.00
C THR A 10 -20.04 -4.90 -9.25
N LYS A 11 -20.81 -3.97 -9.84
CA LYS A 11 -22.07 -3.53 -9.24
C LYS A 11 -23.12 -4.63 -9.32
N ILE A 12 -23.70 -4.99 -8.18
CA ILE A 12 -24.79 -5.96 -8.09
C ILE A 12 -25.95 -5.51 -8.97
N GLY A 13 -26.46 -6.42 -9.81
CA GLY A 13 -27.57 -6.15 -10.74
C GLY A 13 -27.16 -5.47 -12.04
N CYS A 14 -25.86 -5.32 -12.33
CA CYS A 14 -25.37 -4.79 -13.61
C CYS A 14 -24.78 -5.90 -14.48
N SER A 15 -25.32 -6.07 -15.69
CA SER A 15 -24.87 -7.06 -16.67
C SER A 15 -23.84 -6.53 -17.68
N ASN A 16 -23.50 -5.24 -17.60
CA ASN A 16 -22.55 -4.63 -18.52
C ASN A 16 -21.15 -5.24 -18.39
N LEU A 17 -20.52 -5.56 -19.52
CA LEU A 17 -19.15 -6.03 -19.58
C LEU A 17 -18.17 -4.85 -19.58
N THR A 18 -17.08 -4.99 -18.86
CA THR A 18 -16.02 -3.98 -18.75
C THR A 18 -14.65 -4.63 -18.60
N ARG A 19 -13.59 -3.91 -18.97
CA ARG A 19 -12.20 -4.30 -18.68
C ARG A 19 -11.68 -3.79 -17.34
N GLU A 20 -12.42 -2.88 -16.74
CA GLU A 20 -12.15 -2.29 -15.43
C GLU A 20 -13.04 -2.92 -14.34
N ARG A 21 -12.97 -2.41 -13.12
CA ARG A 21 -13.80 -2.90 -12.02
C ARG A 21 -15.28 -2.56 -12.22
N TYR A 22 -15.56 -1.35 -12.73
CA TYR A 22 -16.89 -0.83 -12.98
C TYR A 22 -17.04 -0.41 -14.46
N CYS A 23 -18.22 -0.57 -15.02
CA CYS A 23 -18.54 -0.04 -16.34
C CYS A 23 -18.64 1.50 -16.29
N GLU A 24 -18.67 2.18 -17.44
CA GLU A 24 -18.72 3.64 -17.52
C GLU A 24 -19.85 4.26 -16.68
N GLN A 25 -21.05 3.67 -16.68
CA GLN A 25 -22.18 4.13 -15.89
C GLN A 25 -21.95 4.06 -14.38
N HIS A 26 -21.05 3.17 -13.92
CA HIS A 26 -20.77 2.92 -12.51
C HIS A 26 -19.36 3.32 -12.06
N LYS A 27 -18.62 4.01 -12.92
CA LYS A 27 -17.25 4.46 -12.62
C LYS A 27 -17.14 5.34 -11.37
N HIS A 28 -18.18 6.13 -11.08
CA HIS A 28 -18.26 6.93 -9.85
C HIS A 28 -18.19 6.08 -8.57
N LYS A 29 -18.64 4.81 -8.61
CA LYS A 29 -18.55 3.89 -7.48
C LYS A 29 -17.12 3.53 -7.10
N GLU A 30 -16.19 3.56 -8.03
CA GLU A 30 -14.79 3.28 -7.74
C GLU A 30 -14.20 4.32 -6.78
N GLN A 31 -14.55 5.59 -6.98
CA GLN A 31 -14.13 6.66 -6.08
C GLN A 31 -14.82 6.55 -4.71
N GLN A 32 -16.10 6.19 -4.69
CA GLN A 32 -16.85 5.97 -3.45
C GLN A 32 -16.25 4.82 -2.64
N ASP A 33 -16.03 3.65 -3.27
CA ASP A 33 -15.40 2.49 -2.62
C ASP A 33 -13.99 2.79 -2.11
N LYS A 34 -13.22 3.59 -2.87
CA LYS A 34 -11.88 4.02 -2.45
C LYS A 34 -11.96 4.93 -1.23
N ALA A 35 -12.89 5.87 -1.24
CA ALA A 35 -13.11 6.79 -0.13
C ALA A 35 -13.56 6.04 1.14
N GLU A 36 -14.47 5.08 0.99
CA GLU A 36 -14.97 4.25 2.09
C GLU A 36 -13.85 3.38 2.70
N ARG A 37 -13.07 2.70 1.86
CA ARG A 37 -11.90 1.93 2.32
C ARG A 37 -10.88 2.80 3.05
N ASN A 38 -10.63 4.02 2.54
CA ASN A 38 -9.71 4.94 3.19
C ASN A 38 -10.24 5.40 4.54
N ARG A 39 -11.54 5.71 4.64
CA ARG A 39 -12.20 6.06 5.91
C ARG A 39 -12.12 4.92 6.93
N TYR A 40 -12.39 3.69 6.47
CA TYR A 40 -12.29 2.50 7.33
C TYR A 40 -10.85 2.32 7.83
N TYR A 41 -9.86 2.40 6.94
CA TYR A 41 -8.45 2.31 7.30
C TYR A 41 -8.04 3.40 8.30
N ASP A 42 -8.40 4.65 8.02
CA ASP A 42 -8.10 5.78 8.90
C ASP A 42 -8.72 5.65 10.29
N LYS A 43 -9.91 5.05 10.37
CA LYS A 43 -10.63 4.84 11.62
C LYS A 43 -10.08 3.68 12.46
N HIS A 44 -9.73 2.56 11.81
CA HIS A 44 -9.52 1.28 12.50
C HIS A 44 -8.08 0.73 12.44
N LYS A 45 -7.29 1.16 11.45
CA LYS A 45 -5.96 0.57 11.19
C LYS A 45 -4.82 1.56 11.35
N ARG A 46 -5.10 2.85 11.12
CA ARG A 46 -4.04 3.86 11.10
C ARG A 46 -3.62 4.21 12.52
N ASN A 47 -2.30 4.20 12.76
CA ASN A 47 -1.73 4.72 14.01
C ASN A 47 -2.01 6.23 14.09
N LYS A 48 -2.84 6.62 15.07
CA LYS A 48 -3.28 8.01 15.25
C LYS A 48 -2.15 8.92 15.75
N GLU A 49 -1.27 8.37 16.58
CA GLU A 49 -0.13 9.09 17.14
C GLU A 49 0.90 9.40 16.06
N ALA A 50 1.26 8.40 15.24
CA ALA A 50 2.12 8.61 14.09
C ALA A 50 1.51 9.64 13.11
N LYS A 51 0.18 9.58 12.85
CA LYS A 51 -0.49 10.59 12.03
C LYS A 51 -0.36 12.00 12.61
N LYS A 52 -0.56 12.16 13.92
CA LYS A 52 -0.42 13.45 14.61
C LYS A 52 1.01 13.96 14.52
N PHE A 53 2.00 13.09 14.74
CA PHE A 53 3.41 13.42 14.62
C PHE A 53 3.76 13.95 13.22
N TYR A 54 3.49 13.15 12.16
CA TYR A 54 3.85 13.51 10.78
C TYR A 54 3.08 14.73 10.24
N ASN A 55 1.94 15.08 10.83
CA ASN A 55 1.18 16.29 10.47
C ASN A 55 1.58 17.51 11.30
N SER A 56 2.44 17.37 12.30
CA SER A 56 2.85 18.44 13.17
C SER A 56 3.69 19.50 12.43
N THR A 57 3.60 20.75 12.88
CA THR A 57 4.43 21.84 12.35
C THR A 57 5.91 21.61 12.64
N ALA A 58 6.23 21.00 13.80
CA ALA A 58 7.60 20.66 14.18
C ALA A 58 8.20 19.66 13.17
N TRP A 59 7.46 18.58 12.84
CA TRP A 59 7.93 17.63 11.84
C TRP A 59 8.12 18.26 10.47
N ARG A 60 7.19 19.10 10.00
CA ARG A 60 7.32 19.76 8.70
C ARG A 60 8.56 20.64 8.60
N LYS A 61 8.89 21.38 9.66
CA LYS A 61 10.12 22.20 9.73
C LYS A 61 11.37 21.32 9.74
N CYS A 62 11.39 20.27 10.55
CA CYS A 62 12.51 19.34 10.63
C CYS A 62 12.74 18.63 9.28
N ARG A 63 11.68 18.14 8.66
CA ARG A 63 11.72 17.52 7.34
C ARG A 63 12.28 18.45 6.27
N GLU A 64 11.83 19.70 6.26
CA GLU A 64 12.32 20.72 5.33
C GLU A 64 13.79 21.02 5.53
N TYR A 65 14.24 21.10 6.78
CA TYR A 65 15.63 21.28 7.13
C TYR A 65 16.49 20.13 6.59
N VAL A 66 16.09 18.88 6.83
CA VAL A 66 16.84 17.70 6.36
C VAL A 66 16.89 17.64 4.84
N LEU A 67 15.77 17.92 4.15
CA LEU A 67 15.76 17.96 2.68
C LEU A 67 16.72 19.02 2.12
N LYS A 68 16.79 20.20 2.74
CA LYS A 68 17.74 21.26 2.36
C LYS A 68 19.18 20.85 2.61
N ARG A 69 19.47 20.27 3.79
CA ARG A 69 20.81 19.72 4.13
C ARG A 69 21.28 18.73 3.07
N ASP A 70 20.40 17.87 2.63
CA ASP A 70 20.68 16.78 1.67
C ASP A 70 20.52 17.23 0.19
N ASN A 71 20.35 18.53 -0.06
CA ASN A 71 20.13 19.12 -1.39
C ASN A 71 18.96 18.48 -2.16
N TYR A 72 17.91 18.02 -1.47
CA TYR A 72 16.76 17.29 -2.04
C TYR A 72 17.16 16.02 -2.82
N LEU A 73 18.33 15.45 -2.54
CA LEU A 73 18.84 14.24 -3.19
C LEU A 73 18.76 13.03 -2.25
N CYS A 74 18.46 11.87 -2.85
CA CYS A 74 18.51 10.60 -2.15
C CYS A 74 19.96 10.28 -1.74
N GLN A 75 20.24 10.27 -0.45
CA GLN A 75 21.58 10.08 0.07
C GLN A 75 22.11 8.66 -0.22
N ARG A 76 21.23 7.67 -0.23
CA ARG A 76 21.59 6.29 -0.58
C ARG A 76 21.97 6.13 -2.06
N CYS A 77 21.24 6.77 -2.97
CA CYS A 77 21.59 6.82 -4.39
C CYS A 77 22.90 7.59 -4.60
N LEU A 78 23.06 8.72 -3.91
CA LEU A 78 24.26 9.55 -4.00
C LEU A 78 25.52 8.79 -3.59
N ARG A 79 25.46 7.99 -2.52
CA ARG A 79 26.58 7.07 -2.12
C ARG A 79 26.92 6.04 -3.20
N LYS A 80 25.99 5.71 -4.08
CA LYS A 80 26.21 4.82 -5.25
C LYS A 80 26.62 5.58 -6.52
N GLY A 81 26.84 6.91 -6.44
CA GLY A 81 27.16 7.76 -7.59
C GLY A 81 25.95 8.07 -8.49
N ILE A 82 24.72 7.84 -8.02
CA ILE A 82 23.49 8.06 -8.78
C ILE A 82 22.80 9.33 -8.26
N ILE A 83 22.53 10.28 -9.15
CA ILE A 83 21.78 11.50 -8.83
C ILE A 83 20.27 11.18 -8.95
N GLN A 84 19.58 11.13 -7.81
CA GLN A 84 18.14 10.85 -7.71
C GLN A 84 17.49 11.80 -6.70
N ALA A 85 16.38 12.40 -7.08
CA ALA A 85 15.61 13.26 -6.15
C ALA A 85 15.07 12.43 -4.96
N ALA A 86 15.03 13.05 -3.79
CA ALA A 86 14.45 12.49 -2.60
C ALA A 86 12.93 12.77 -2.55
N ASP A 87 12.15 11.77 -2.18
CA ASP A 87 10.70 11.85 -2.00
C ASP A 87 10.32 11.95 -0.53
N VAL A 88 11.06 11.24 0.33
CA VAL A 88 10.76 11.06 1.75
C VAL A 88 11.97 11.37 2.61
N VAL A 89 11.72 11.75 3.88
CA VAL A 89 12.72 11.76 4.94
C VAL A 89 12.45 10.57 5.83
N HIS A 90 13.44 9.71 5.96
CA HIS A 90 13.39 8.44 6.66
C HIS A 90 14.09 8.55 8.01
N HIS A 91 13.55 7.90 9.05
CA HIS A 91 14.21 7.72 10.34
C HIS A 91 15.07 6.46 10.29
N LYS A 92 16.38 6.58 10.52
CA LYS A 92 17.31 5.42 10.59
C LYS A 92 16.93 4.50 11.76
N GLU A 93 16.68 5.07 12.93
CA GLU A 93 16.07 4.39 14.06
C GLU A 93 14.59 4.74 14.09
N HIS A 94 13.72 3.72 14.14
CA HIS A 94 12.27 3.94 14.04
C HIS A 94 11.74 4.82 15.17
N LEU A 95 10.75 5.64 14.84
CA LEU A 95 10.06 6.52 15.79
C LEU A 95 9.45 5.77 16.99
N GLU A 96 9.03 4.52 16.77
CA GLU A 96 8.43 3.67 17.80
C GLU A 96 9.48 3.16 18.80
N ASP A 97 10.73 2.95 18.34
CA ASP A 97 11.81 2.44 19.16
C ASP A 97 12.51 3.57 19.94
N ASN A 98 12.72 4.72 19.30
CA ASN A 98 13.43 5.86 19.87
C ASN A 98 12.70 7.19 19.62
N PRO A 99 11.61 7.49 20.35
CA PRO A 99 10.86 8.73 20.17
C PRO A 99 11.68 10.01 20.43
N GLU A 100 12.72 9.93 21.27
CA GLU A 100 13.59 11.06 21.59
C GLU A 100 14.40 11.55 20.38
N LYS A 101 14.73 10.62 19.45
CA LYS A 101 15.46 10.93 18.22
C LYS A 101 14.55 11.30 17.05
N ALA A 102 13.27 11.55 17.32
CA ALA A 102 12.27 11.85 16.29
C ALA A 102 12.58 13.09 15.46
N PHE A 103 13.26 14.06 16.06
CA PHE A 103 13.64 15.33 15.41
C PHE A 103 15.16 15.49 15.28
N ASP A 104 15.93 14.46 15.62
CA ASP A 104 17.39 14.50 15.48
C ASP A 104 17.76 14.41 13.99
N PRO A 105 18.43 15.46 13.43
CA PRO A 105 18.85 15.45 12.03
C PRO A 105 19.80 14.30 11.69
N GLU A 106 20.62 13.84 12.65
CA GLU A 106 21.55 12.73 12.42
C GLU A 106 20.84 11.38 12.29
N ASN A 107 19.67 11.26 12.91
CA ASN A 107 18.79 10.11 12.76
C ASN A 107 17.93 10.16 11.49
N LEU A 108 17.96 11.27 10.75
CA LEU A 108 17.13 11.49 9.57
C LEU A 108 17.95 11.48 8.28
N GLU A 109 17.42 10.86 7.25
CA GLU A 109 18.04 10.77 5.94
C GLU A 109 17.02 10.94 4.80
N SER A 110 17.38 11.71 3.78
CA SER A 110 16.54 11.90 2.59
C SER A 110 16.68 10.74 1.61
N LEU A 111 15.57 10.07 1.28
CA LEU A 111 15.54 8.90 0.39
C LEU A 111 14.53 9.05 -0.74
N CYS A 112 14.78 8.41 -1.89
CA CYS A 112 13.75 8.18 -2.89
C CYS A 112 12.82 7.01 -2.46
N ASN A 113 11.64 6.92 -3.07
CA ASN A 113 10.68 5.88 -2.74
C ASN A 113 11.23 4.45 -2.89
N ALA A 114 12.06 4.20 -3.91
CA ALA A 114 12.68 2.89 -4.11
C ALA A 114 13.58 2.50 -2.94
N CYS A 115 14.52 3.38 -2.58
CA CYS A 115 15.43 3.15 -1.46
C CYS A 115 14.69 3.05 -0.11
N HIS A 116 13.67 3.87 0.10
CA HIS A 116 12.83 3.81 1.31
C HIS A 116 12.06 2.48 1.42
N ASN A 117 11.56 1.94 0.31
CA ASN A 117 10.87 0.65 0.32
C ASN A 117 11.83 -0.53 0.58
N GLU A 118 13.11 -0.40 0.22
CA GLU A 118 14.13 -1.40 0.55
C GLU A 118 14.46 -1.44 2.05
N GLU A 119 14.33 -0.30 2.76
CA GLU A 119 14.48 -0.25 4.24
C GLU A 119 13.28 -0.85 4.98
N HIS A 120 12.14 -1.01 4.31
CA HIS A 120 10.89 -1.54 4.88
C HIS A 120 10.39 -2.78 4.13
N PRO A 121 11.17 -3.88 4.09
CA PRO A 121 10.78 -5.10 3.37
C PRO A 121 9.48 -5.72 3.92
N GLU A 122 9.17 -5.49 5.20
CA GLU A 122 7.96 -5.95 5.86
C GLU A 122 6.68 -5.37 5.24
N LYS A 123 6.73 -4.15 4.70
CA LYS A 123 5.57 -3.51 4.04
C LYS A 123 5.24 -4.12 2.67
N GLY A 124 6.21 -4.79 2.04
CA GLY A 124 6.05 -5.48 0.75
C GLY A 124 5.65 -6.94 0.88
N GLN A 125 5.91 -7.56 2.01
CA GLN A 125 5.53 -8.93 2.29
C GLN A 125 4.06 -8.97 2.71
N LYS A 126 3.16 -9.06 1.72
CA LYS A 126 1.85 -9.66 2.01
C LYS A 126 2.16 -11.05 2.54
N GLU A 127 1.83 -11.33 3.81
CA GLU A 127 1.72 -12.70 4.28
C GLU A 127 1.02 -13.49 3.19
N LYS A 128 1.71 -14.46 2.61
CA LYS A 128 1.08 -15.45 1.76
C LYS A 128 0.16 -16.22 2.70
N THR A 129 -1.04 -15.67 2.93
CA THR A 129 -2.10 -16.47 3.52
C THR A 129 -2.19 -17.69 2.65
N GLU A 130 -1.75 -18.83 3.19
CA GLU A 130 -1.93 -20.12 2.55
C GLU A 130 -3.39 -20.18 2.14
N LYS A 131 -3.60 -20.19 0.83
CA LYS A 131 -4.94 -20.39 0.30
C LYS A 131 -5.35 -21.77 0.81
N LYS A 132 -6.16 -21.79 1.89
CA LYS A 132 -6.84 -23.00 2.31
C LYS A 132 -7.62 -23.48 1.10
N THR A 133 -7.02 -24.36 0.34
CA THR A 133 -7.69 -25.07 -0.74
C THR A 133 -8.84 -25.81 -0.08
N ARG A 134 -10.06 -25.31 -0.26
CA ARG A 134 -11.26 -26.03 0.13
C ARG A 134 -11.22 -27.32 -0.67
N LYS A 135 -10.90 -28.44 0.00
CA LYS A 135 -11.07 -29.76 -0.59
C LYS A 135 -12.56 -29.92 -0.87
N VAL A 136 -12.95 -29.76 -2.12
CA VAL A 136 -14.30 -30.05 -2.58
C VAL A 136 -14.40 -31.56 -2.52
N ARG A 137 -15.17 -32.10 -1.57
CA ARG A 137 -15.57 -33.49 -1.60
C ARG A 137 -16.60 -33.64 -2.71
N VAL A 138 -16.18 -34.22 -3.81
CA VAL A 138 -17.13 -34.68 -4.86
C VAL A 138 -17.87 -35.88 -4.28
N ILE A 139 -19.12 -35.68 -3.93
CA ILE A 139 -20.01 -36.81 -3.58
C ILE A 139 -20.48 -37.41 -4.89
N VAL A 140 -19.86 -38.51 -5.30
CA VAL A 140 -20.34 -39.30 -6.42
C VAL A 140 -21.55 -40.10 -5.89
N SER A 141 -22.76 -39.66 -6.25
CA SER A 141 -23.96 -40.47 -6.03
C SER A 141 -23.87 -41.69 -6.96
N LYS A 142 -23.91 -42.89 -6.38
CA LYS A 142 -24.07 -44.12 -7.18
C LYS A 142 -25.43 -44.05 -7.88
N ALA A 143 -25.39 -43.97 -9.20
CA ALA A 143 -26.60 -44.13 -10.01
C ALA A 143 -27.24 -45.49 -9.68
N ASN A 144 -28.56 -45.49 -9.49
CA ASN A 144 -29.35 -46.72 -9.33
C ASN A 144 -29.06 -47.64 -10.50
N GLN A 145 -28.54 -48.83 -10.19
CA GLN A 145 -28.60 -49.94 -11.12
C GLN A 145 -30.05 -50.42 -11.13
N GLU A 146 -30.82 -49.98 -12.09
CA GLU A 146 -32.08 -50.62 -12.40
C GLU A 146 -31.80 -52.00 -12.95
N LYS A 147 -32.34 -53.01 -12.26
CA LYS A 147 -32.34 -54.40 -12.68
C LYS A 147 -33.32 -54.55 -13.84
N PHE A 148 -32.86 -55.03 -14.93
CA PHE A 148 -33.68 -55.82 -15.89
C PHE A 148 -33.44 -57.29 -15.64
#